data_4fa8a66e3bbc1626c7bb6d190941ada7
#
_entry.id   4fa8a66e3bbc1626c7bb6d190941ada7
#
_cell.length_a   1.000
_cell.length_b   1.000
_cell.length_c   1.000
_cell.angle_alpha   90.00
_cell.angle_beta   90.00
_cell.angle_gamma   90.00
#
_symmetry.space_group_name_H-M   'P 1'
#
loop_
_entity.id
_entity.type
_entity.pdbx_description
1 polymer ?
#
loop_
_entity_poly.entity_id
_entity_poly.type
_entity_poly.pdbx_seq_one_letter_code
_entity_poly.pdbx_strand_id
1 'polypeptide(L)'
;MISDEQAGDKAWCLSKDGAAALLNYIEGAAESMFCKDGHLCVVALLWSYRDGQMEMDVLPAHAVPGCDGNSDSKAFFEHAVRTLAFQIDAFALAVVAEASAVLTPEGATIAEGKAMLLRPELRSEIVVIAFEHPAIPHASCSSTSAVTRQIPGDTESPGTLGPWNRTGDDAPIYGSFTALLPGARGN
;
A
#
# COMPACT_ATOMS: atom_id res chain seq x y z
N MET A 1 -5.49 -0.39 -17.89
CA MET A 1 -6.63 0.52 -17.61
C MET A 1 -7.86 -0.34 -17.48
N ILE A 2 -8.66 -0.15 -16.43
CA ILE A 2 -9.93 -0.88 -16.22
C ILE A 2 -10.99 -0.25 -17.12
N SER A 3 -11.73 -1.05 -17.91
CA SER A 3 -12.80 -0.55 -18.77
C SER A 3 -14.09 -0.32 -17.98
N ASP A 4 -14.99 0.51 -18.53
CA ASP A 4 -16.31 0.77 -17.91
C ASP A 4 -17.14 -0.51 -17.76
N GLU A 5 -17.03 -1.45 -18.72
CA GLU A 5 -17.70 -2.75 -18.66
C GLU A 5 -17.15 -3.58 -17.48
N GLN A 6 -15.85 -3.60 -17.29
CA GLN A 6 -15.21 -4.28 -16.14
C GLN A 6 -15.57 -3.64 -14.81
N ALA A 7 -15.59 -2.31 -14.75
CA ALA A 7 -16.00 -1.57 -13.55
C ALA A 7 -17.49 -1.77 -13.20
N GLY A 8 -18.33 -2.05 -14.19
CA GLY A 8 -19.75 -2.37 -14.03
C GLY A 8 -20.02 -3.83 -13.63
N ASP A 9 -19.04 -4.74 -13.74
CA ASP A 9 -19.19 -6.15 -13.39
C ASP A 9 -18.67 -6.44 -11.97
N LYS A 10 -19.60 -6.53 -11.02
CA LYS A 10 -19.27 -6.85 -9.62
C LYS A 10 -18.53 -8.19 -9.47
N ALA A 11 -18.88 -9.19 -10.27
CA ALA A 11 -18.24 -10.51 -10.19
C ALA A 11 -16.78 -10.43 -10.67
N TRP A 12 -16.52 -9.65 -11.71
CA TRP A 12 -15.16 -9.37 -12.16
C TRP A 12 -14.40 -8.56 -11.11
N CYS A 13 -14.98 -7.51 -10.53
CA CYS A 13 -14.34 -6.73 -9.47
C CYS A 13 -13.88 -7.60 -8.29
N LEU A 14 -14.63 -8.64 -7.93
CA LEU A 14 -14.33 -9.55 -6.83
C LEU A 14 -13.47 -10.76 -7.25
N SER A 15 -13.03 -10.83 -8.52
CA SER A 15 -12.22 -11.92 -9.06
C SER A 15 -10.72 -11.70 -8.87
N LYS A 16 -9.92 -12.75 -9.15
CA LYS A 16 -8.46 -12.64 -9.19
C LYS A 16 -7.98 -11.69 -10.29
N ASP A 17 -8.68 -11.66 -11.43
CA ASP A 17 -8.33 -10.77 -12.54
C ASP A 17 -8.63 -9.31 -12.17
N GLY A 18 -9.72 -9.05 -11.47
CA GLY A 18 -10.04 -7.75 -10.90
C GLY A 18 -8.99 -7.29 -9.89
N ALA A 19 -8.60 -8.16 -8.96
CA ALA A 19 -7.54 -7.88 -7.99
C ALA A 19 -6.20 -7.55 -8.69
N ALA A 20 -5.80 -8.34 -9.69
CA ALA A 20 -4.58 -8.09 -10.45
C ALA A 20 -4.63 -6.77 -11.22
N ALA A 21 -5.78 -6.43 -11.81
CA ALA A 21 -5.97 -5.17 -12.53
C ALA A 21 -5.91 -3.96 -11.59
N LEU A 22 -6.51 -4.06 -10.40
CA LEU A 22 -6.42 -3.02 -9.37
C LEU A 22 -4.97 -2.82 -8.91
N LEU A 23 -4.25 -3.89 -8.63
CA LEU A 23 -2.84 -3.79 -8.21
C LEU A 23 -1.96 -3.15 -9.30
N ASN A 24 -2.14 -3.55 -10.57
CA ASN A 24 -1.44 -2.91 -11.70
C ASN A 24 -1.77 -1.41 -11.82
N TYR A 25 -3.03 -1.05 -11.59
CA TYR A 25 -3.46 0.35 -11.59
C TYR A 25 -2.77 1.15 -10.48
N ILE A 26 -2.69 0.60 -9.27
CA ILE A 26 -2.07 1.26 -8.11
C ILE A 26 -0.57 1.45 -8.35
N GLU A 27 0.13 0.41 -8.85
CA GLU A 27 1.56 0.49 -9.17
C GLU A 27 1.83 1.59 -10.21
N GLY A 28 1.06 1.63 -11.30
CA GLY A 28 1.20 2.66 -12.33
C GLY A 28 0.85 4.06 -11.83
N ALA A 29 -0.14 4.20 -10.96
CA ALA A 29 -0.49 5.48 -10.34
C ALA A 29 0.62 5.96 -9.39
N ALA A 30 1.15 5.08 -8.54
CA ALA A 30 2.25 5.39 -7.64
C ALA A 30 3.51 5.81 -8.41
N GLU A 31 3.86 5.09 -9.49
CA GLU A 31 4.97 5.44 -10.37
C GLU A 31 4.77 6.82 -11.01
N SER A 32 3.59 7.09 -11.55
CA SER A 32 3.27 8.37 -12.19
C SER A 32 3.36 9.54 -11.20
N MET A 33 2.84 9.36 -9.99
CA MET A 33 2.90 10.39 -8.92
C MET A 33 4.34 10.60 -8.47
N PHE A 34 5.08 9.53 -8.24
CA PHE A 34 6.48 9.60 -7.81
C PHE A 34 7.37 10.28 -8.87
N CYS A 35 7.21 9.94 -10.15
CA CYS A 35 7.95 10.59 -11.23
C CYS A 35 7.65 12.08 -11.34
N LYS A 36 6.43 12.50 -10.99
CA LYS A 36 6.01 13.91 -11.06
C LYS A 36 6.50 14.72 -9.87
N ASP A 37 6.32 14.19 -8.66
CA ASP A 37 6.46 14.95 -7.42
C ASP A 37 7.75 14.58 -6.66
N GLY A 38 8.43 13.49 -7.05
CA GLY A 38 9.68 13.01 -6.43
C GLY A 38 9.47 12.31 -5.08
N HIS A 39 8.24 12.32 -4.55
CA HIS A 39 7.87 11.69 -3.30
C HIS A 39 6.40 11.25 -3.31
N LEU A 40 6.03 10.36 -2.38
CA LEU A 40 4.65 9.93 -2.16
C LEU A 40 4.23 10.20 -0.72
N CYS A 41 3.13 10.91 -0.56
CA CYS A 41 2.44 10.94 0.72
C CYS A 41 1.77 9.59 1.01
N VAL A 42 1.65 9.24 2.28
CA VAL A 42 0.85 8.07 2.68
C VAL A 42 -0.60 8.30 2.27
N VAL A 43 -1.15 7.37 1.50
CA VAL A 43 -2.52 7.43 0.99
C VAL A 43 -3.17 6.06 1.04
N ALA A 44 -4.45 6.02 1.44
CA ALA A 44 -5.30 4.85 1.27
C ALA A 44 -6.22 5.04 0.08
N LEU A 45 -6.34 4.00 -0.73
CA LEU A 45 -7.27 3.88 -1.85
C LEU A 45 -8.25 2.78 -1.48
N LEU A 46 -9.55 3.07 -1.54
CA LEU A 46 -10.60 2.15 -1.14
C LEU A 46 -11.58 1.98 -2.29
N TRP A 47 -11.90 0.75 -2.63
CA TRP A 47 -12.87 0.45 -3.69
C TRP A 47 -14.14 -0.14 -3.10
N SER A 48 -15.25 0.46 -3.50
CA SER A 48 -16.60 0.00 -3.19
C SER A 48 -17.39 -0.23 -4.48
N TYR A 49 -18.50 -0.95 -4.39
CA TYR A 49 -19.40 -1.16 -5.51
C TYR A 49 -20.74 -0.50 -5.21
N ARG A 50 -20.99 0.64 -5.83
CA ARG A 50 -22.19 1.46 -5.61
C ARG A 50 -22.90 1.76 -6.93
N ASP A 51 -24.20 1.75 -6.93
CA ASP A 51 -25.06 2.09 -8.07
C ASP A 51 -24.73 1.35 -9.38
N GLY A 52 -24.26 0.09 -9.25
CA GLY A 52 -23.90 -0.74 -10.41
C GLY A 52 -22.51 -0.48 -10.98
N GLN A 53 -21.67 0.26 -10.25
CA GLN A 53 -20.32 0.63 -10.69
C GLN A 53 -19.30 0.53 -9.55
N MET A 54 -18.08 0.21 -9.91
CA MET A 54 -16.94 0.31 -8.99
C MET A 54 -16.56 1.78 -8.82
N GLU A 55 -16.50 2.22 -7.59
CA GLU A 55 -16.04 3.55 -7.21
C GLU A 55 -14.79 3.48 -6.36
N MET A 56 -13.94 4.49 -6.44
CA MET A 56 -12.72 4.61 -5.66
C MET A 56 -12.76 5.87 -4.79
N ASP A 57 -12.59 5.67 -3.50
CA ASP A 57 -12.38 6.73 -2.51
C ASP A 57 -10.90 6.84 -2.18
N VAL A 58 -10.41 8.07 -1.97
CA VAL A 58 -9.00 8.37 -1.68
C VAL A 58 -8.91 9.07 -0.34
N LEU A 59 -8.11 8.52 0.59
CA LEU A 59 -7.88 9.11 1.90
C LEU A 59 -6.38 9.35 2.10
N PRO A 60 -5.87 10.58 1.87
CA PRO A 60 -4.49 10.91 2.18
C PRO A 60 -4.30 11.10 3.69
N ALA A 61 -3.16 10.67 4.22
CA ALA A 61 -2.91 10.71 5.66
C ALA A 61 -2.96 12.14 6.23
N HIS A 62 -2.50 13.14 5.48
CA HIS A 62 -2.52 14.55 5.92
C HIS A 62 -3.96 15.12 6.07
N ALA A 63 -4.97 14.47 5.50
CA ALA A 63 -6.37 14.84 5.68
C ALA A 63 -7.00 14.23 6.95
N VAL A 64 -6.28 13.33 7.63
CA VAL A 64 -6.77 12.67 8.84
C VAL A 64 -6.28 13.44 10.08
N PRO A 65 -7.19 13.93 10.95
CA PRO A 65 -6.80 14.58 12.19
C PRO A 65 -5.91 13.70 13.07
N GLY A 66 -4.81 14.25 13.59
CA GLY A 66 -3.84 13.50 14.38
C GLY A 66 -2.75 12.79 13.60
N CYS A 67 -2.76 12.85 12.26
CA CYS A 67 -1.69 12.34 11.40
C CYS A 67 -0.66 13.43 11.07
N ASP A 68 -0.13 14.07 12.09
CA ASP A 68 0.83 15.18 12.03
C ASP A 68 2.30 14.76 12.15
N GLY A 69 2.57 13.46 11.95
CA GLY A 69 3.93 12.90 12.02
C GLY A 69 4.38 12.49 13.42
N ASN A 70 3.50 12.51 14.42
CA ASN A 70 3.79 12.00 15.76
C ASN A 70 3.74 10.46 15.83
N SER A 71 4.12 9.87 16.96
CA SER A 71 4.18 8.42 17.16
C SER A 71 2.86 7.69 16.95
N ASP A 72 1.74 8.39 17.09
CA ASP A 72 0.40 7.80 17.04
C ASP A 72 -0.25 7.97 15.67
N SER A 73 0.38 8.72 14.73
CA SER A 73 -0.14 9.02 13.39
C SER A 73 -0.58 7.77 12.64
N LYS A 74 0.18 6.67 12.74
CA LYS A 74 -0.18 5.40 12.11
C LYS A 74 -1.50 4.85 12.64
N ALA A 75 -1.70 4.85 13.96
CA ALA A 75 -2.90 4.33 14.59
C ALA A 75 -4.15 5.17 14.23
N PHE A 76 -4.01 6.50 14.18
CA PHE A 76 -5.08 7.39 13.74
C PHE A 76 -5.44 7.15 12.28
N PHE A 77 -4.44 7.00 11.41
CA PHE A 77 -4.67 6.70 10.00
C PHE A 77 -5.36 5.36 9.81
N GLU A 78 -4.86 4.29 10.45
CA GLU A 78 -5.49 2.97 10.40
C GLU A 78 -6.95 2.98 10.88
N HIS A 79 -7.23 3.72 11.94
CA HIS A 79 -8.60 3.87 12.45
C HIS A 79 -9.51 4.57 11.44
N ALA A 80 -9.04 5.67 10.84
CA ALA A 80 -9.79 6.41 9.84
C ALA A 80 -10.05 5.56 8.59
N VAL A 81 -9.03 4.83 8.10
CA VAL A 81 -9.17 3.92 6.96
C VAL A 81 -10.20 2.83 7.23
N ARG A 82 -10.15 2.17 8.40
CA ARG A 82 -11.14 1.14 8.78
C ARG A 82 -12.55 1.71 8.87
N THR A 83 -12.68 2.90 9.44
CA THR A 83 -13.99 3.56 9.57
C THR A 83 -14.57 3.87 8.19
N LEU A 84 -13.77 4.43 7.28
CA LEU A 84 -14.19 4.72 5.93
C LEU A 84 -14.51 3.42 5.18
N ALA A 85 -13.65 2.40 5.24
CA ALA A 85 -13.87 1.10 4.60
C ALA A 85 -15.20 0.46 5.02
N PHE A 86 -15.54 0.55 6.30
CA PHE A 86 -16.82 0.07 6.82
C PHE A 86 -18.01 0.91 6.30
N GLN A 87 -17.86 2.24 6.29
CA GLN A 87 -18.95 3.14 5.87
C GLN A 87 -19.34 2.97 4.40
N ILE A 88 -18.35 2.71 3.53
CA ILE A 88 -18.57 2.58 2.09
C ILE A 88 -18.73 1.13 1.63
N ASP A 89 -18.70 0.16 2.54
CA ASP A 89 -18.68 -1.28 2.23
C ASP A 89 -17.56 -1.63 1.23
N ALA A 90 -16.33 -1.20 1.56
CA ALA A 90 -15.19 -1.40 0.69
C ALA A 90 -14.87 -2.90 0.53
N PHE A 91 -14.72 -3.36 -0.71
CA PHE A 91 -14.30 -4.73 -1.03
C PHE A 91 -12.79 -4.85 -1.27
N ALA A 92 -12.12 -3.75 -1.61
CA ALA A 92 -10.68 -3.73 -1.79
C ALA A 92 -10.08 -2.45 -1.18
N LEU A 93 -8.82 -2.55 -0.75
CA LEU A 93 -8.10 -1.46 -0.12
C LEU A 93 -6.62 -1.55 -0.45
N ALA A 94 -6.00 -0.42 -0.73
CA ALA A 94 -4.55 -0.30 -0.80
C ALA A 94 -4.06 0.86 0.07
N VAL A 95 -2.94 0.65 0.75
CA VAL A 95 -2.17 1.74 1.35
C VAL A 95 -0.85 1.86 0.61
N VAL A 96 -0.59 3.03 0.07
CA VAL A 96 0.65 3.38 -0.62
C VAL A 96 1.45 4.31 0.28
N ALA A 97 2.72 4.00 0.46
CA ALA A 97 3.61 4.80 1.31
C ALA A 97 5.07 4.68 0.87
N GLU A 98 5.85 5.72 1.11
CA GLU A 98 7.30 5.60 1.19
C GLU A 98 7.70 5.01 2.54
N ALA A 99 8.72 4.16 2.53
CA ALA A 99 9.23 3.50 3.73
C ALA A 99 10.74 3.29 3.65
N SER A 100 11.35 3.02 4.78
CA SER A 100 12.72 2.52 4.84
C SER A 100 12.70 1.01 5.02
N ALA A 101 13.50 0.31 4.24
CA ALA A 101 13.69 -1.13 4.32
C ALA A 101 15.16 -1.49 4.54
N VAL A 102 15.41 -2.68 5.07
CA VAL A 102 16.73 -3.28 5.14
C VAL A 102 16.68 -4.68 4.55
N LEU A 103 17.73 -5.05 3.83
CA LEU A 103 17.92 -6.43 3.40
C LEU A 103 18.42 -7.24 4.59
N THR A 104 17.62 -8.17 5.07
CA THR A 104 18.01 -9.08 6.14
C THR A 104 18.60 -10.37 5.54
N PRO A 105 19.64 -10.95 6.17
CA PRO A 105 20.10 -12.28 5.80
C PRO A 105 18.98 -13.33 5.91
N GLU A 106 19.07 -14.38 5.12
CA GLU A 106 18.16 -15.51 5.23
C GLU A 106 18.19 -16.09 6.65
N GLY A 107 17.02 -16.32 7.24
CA GLY A 107 16.88 -16.80 8.62
C GLY A 107 17.02 -15.72 9.71
N ALA A 108 17.20 -14.46 9.35
CA ALA A 108 17.24 -13.38 10.35
C ALA A 108 15.91 -13.26 11.10
N THR A 109 16.02 -13.01 12.40
CA THR A 109 14.86 -12.76 13.26
C THR A 109 14.30 -11.35 13.07
N ILE A 110 13.05 -11.15 13.51
CA ILE A 110 12.42 -9.81 13.53
C ILE A 110 13.26 -8.81 14.34
N ALA A 111 13.82 -9.26 15.46
CA ALA A 111 14.62 -8.40 16.33
C ALA A 111 15.89 -7.93 15.62
N GLU A 112 16.56 -8.81 14.88
CA GLU A 112 17.74 -8.47 14.08
C GLU A 112 17.38 -7.50 12.95
N GLY A 113 16.28 -7.74 12.22
CA GLY A 113 15.80 -6.81 11.21
C GLY A 113 15.49 -5.42 11.78
N LYS A 114 14.84 -5.33 12.95
CA LYS A 114 14.60 -4.05 13.64
C LYS A 114 15.92 -3.38 14.06
N ALA A 115 16.89 -4.13 14.55
CA ALA A 115 18.20 -3.58 14.90
C ALA A 115 18.95 -3.03 13.68
N MET A 116 18.84 -3.70 12.52
CA MET A 116 19.39 -3.22 11.26
C MET A 116 18.69 -1.93 10.77
N LEU A 117 17.40 -1.77 10.98
CA LEU A 117 16.67 -0.53 10.68
C LEU A 117 17.13 0.68 11.48
N LEU A 118 17.82 0.48 12.61
CA LEU A 118 18.42 1.58 13.37
C LEU A 118 19.75 2.09 12.76
N ARG A 119 20.28 1.39 11.74
CA ARG A 119 21.52 1.75 11.06
C ARG A 119 21.21 2.46 9.74
N PRO A 120 21.40 3.78 9.63
CA PRO A 120 21.04 4.55 8.43
C PRO A 120 21.73 4.03 7.16
N GLU A 121 22.98 3.58 7.28
CA GLU A 121 23.79 3.08 6.17
C GLU A 121 23.28 1.76 5.56
N LEU A 122 22.42 1.02 6.28
CA LEU A 122 21.81 -0.23 5.79
C LEU A 122 20.40 -0.02 5.23
N ARG A 123 19.87 1.20 5.35
CA ARG A 123 18.51 1.49 4.88
C ARG A 123 18.49 1.74 3.38
N SER A 124 17.47 1.21 2.76
CA SER A 124 17.07 1.56 1.40
C SER A 124 15.71 2.22 1.44
N GLU A 125 15.52 3.26 0.65
CA GLU A 125 14.20 3.84 0.44
C GLU A 125 13.41 2.93 -0.50
N ILE A 126 12.16 2.69 -0.16
CA ILE A 126 11.23 1.93 -0.98
C ILE A 126 9.87 2.62 -1.04
N VAL A 127 9.12 2.38 -2.10
CA VAL A 127 7.67 2.54 -2.09
C VAL A 127 7.07 1.18 -1.79
N VAL A 128 6.13 1.15 -0.85
CA VAL A 128 5.37 -0.04 -0.48
C VAL A 128 3.89 0.18 -0.78
N ILE A 129 3.27 -0.84 -1.37
CA ILE A 129 1.82 -0.96 -1.53
C ILE A 129 1.40 -2.16 -0.69
N ALA A 130 0.59 -1.91 0.36
CA ALA A 130 -0.13 -2.95 1.06
C ALA A 130 -1.53 -3.04 0.47
N PHE A 131 -1.89 -4.17 -0.12
CA PHE A 131 -3.14 -4.35 -0.85
C PHE A 131 -3.97 -5.48 -0.25
N GLU A 132 -5.23 -5.21 0.04
CA GLU A 132 -6.20 -6.16 0.57
C GLU A 132 -7.35 -6.35 -0.44
N HIS A 133 -7.67 -7.62 -0.74
CA HIS A 133 -8.73 -7.97 -1.67
C HIS A 133 -9.21 -9.41 -1.40
N PRO A 134 -10.54 -9.69 -1.44
CA PRO A 134 -11.09 -11.02 -1.08
C PRO A 134 -10.63 -12.16 -1.99
N ALA A 135 -10.22 -11.88 -3.23
CA ALA A 135 -9.74 -12.89 -4.17
C ALA A 135 -8.26 -13.28 -3.97
N ILE A 136 -7.52 -12.57 -3.11
CA ILE A 136 -6.12 -12.86 -2.80
C ILE A 136 -6.06 -13.85 -1.63
N PRO A 137 -5.18 -14.87 -1.66
CA PRO A 137 -4.94 -15.73 -0.51
C PRO A 137 -4.60 -14.88 0.74
N HIS A 138 -5.14 -15.28 1.91
CA HIS A 138 -5.04 -14.49 3.15
C HIS A 138 -5.55 -13.04 3.05
N ALA A 139 -6.33 -12.72 1.98
CA ALA A 139 -6.93 -11.43 1.69
C ALA A 139 -5.94 -10.24 1.59
N SER A 140 -4.63 -10.49 1.56
CA SER A 140 -3.63 -9.43 1.47
C SER A 140 -2.39 -9.83 0.68
N CYS A 141 -1.80 -8.88 -0.02
CA CYS A 141 -0.48 -8.99 -0.62
C CYS A 141 0.24 -7.65 -0.53
N SER A 142 1.50 -7.64 -0.90
CA SER A 142 2.26 -6.39 -0.98
C SER A 142 3.06 -6.31 -2.27
N SER A 143 3.27 -5.09 -2.71
CA SER A 143 4.18 -4.78 -3.80
C SER A 143 5.17 -3.72 -3.33
N THR A 144 6.44 -3.88 -3.69
CA THR A 144 7.50 -2.96 -3.30
C THR A 144 8.33 -2.56 -4.51
N SER A 145 8.77 -1.32 -4.52
CA SER A 145 9.73 -0.82 -5.51
C SER A 145 10.84 -0.03 -4.81
N ALA A 146 12.08 -0.27 -5.21
CA ALA A 146 13.23 0.48 -4.70
C ALA A 146 13.20 1.92 -5.25
N VAL A 147 13.53 2.88 -4.39
CA VAL A 147 13.70 4.28 -4.76
C VAL A 147 15.18 4.56 -5.02
N THR A 148 15.49 5.17 -6.14
CA THR A 148 16.83 5.68 -6.44
C THR A 148 16.76 7.20 -6.56
N ARG A 149 17.40 7.91 -5.65
CA ARG A 149 17.47 9.38 -5.63
C ARG A 149 18.62 9.89 -6.50
N GLN A 150 18.43 11.05 -7.13
CA GLN A 150 19.51 11.72 -7.88
C GLN A 150 20.65 12.15 -6.93
N ILE A 151 20.32 12.61 -5.73
CA ILE A 151 21.27 12.92 -4.66
C ILE A 151 21.06 11.87 -3.56
N PRO A 152 22.00 10.92 -3.38
CA PRO A 152 21.86 9.89 -2.35
C PRO A 152 21.73 10.49 -0.94
N GLY A 153 20.71 10.02 -0.21
CA GLY A 153 20.43 10.48 1.15
C GLY A 153 19.60 11.78 1.24
N ASP A 154 19.29 12.42 0.11
CA ASP A 154 18.40 13.58 0.06
C ASP A 154 17.00 13.13 -0.39
N THR A 155 16.09 13.03 0.56
CA THR A 155 14.70 12.58 0.33
C THR A 155 13.87 13.59 -0.48
N GLU A 156 14.33 14.83 -0.59
CA GLU A 156 13.70 15.87 -1.38
C GLU A 156 14.17 15.88 -2.86
N SER A 157 15.29 15.19 -3.15
CA SER A 157 15.79 15.13 -4.50
C SER A 157 14.91 14.26 -5.40
N PRO A 158 14.76 14.60 -6.70
CA PRO A 158 14.04 13.76 -7.64
C PRO A 158 14.56 12.32 -7.63
N GLY A 159 13.66 11.38 -7.77
CA GLY A 159 13.99 9.96 -7.75
C GLY A 159 13.29 9.19 -8.87
N THR A 160 13.67 7.93 -9.01
CA THR A 160 13.02 6.96 -9.90
C THR A 160 12.67 5.70 -9.12
N LEU A 161 11.60 5.04 -9.52
CA LEU A 161 11.23 3.73 -9.01
C LEU A 161 11.89 2.65 -9.86
N GLY A 162 12.37 1.61 -9.18
CA GLY A 162 12.80 0.36 -9.80
C GLY A 162 11.61 -0.52 -10.21
N PRO A 163 11.88 -1.76 -10.62
CA PRO A 163 10.82 -2.71 -10.90
C PRO A 163 10.03 -3.05 -9.64
N TRP A 164 8.72 -3.30 -9.81
CA TRP A 164 7.86 -3.75 -8.73
C TRP A 164 8.11 -5.21 -8.38
N ASN A 165 8.32 -5.48 -7.11
CA ASN A 165 8.46 -6.82 -6.55
C ASN A 165 7.21 -7.15 -5.74
N ARG A 166 6.39 -8.08 -6.22
CA ARG A 166 5.21 -8.55 -5.53
C ARG A 166 5.60 -9.71 -4.63
N THR A 167 5.36 -9.55 -3.34
CA THR A 167 5.55 -10.65 -2.40
C THR A 167 4.26 -11.44 -2.32
N GLY A 168 4.37 -12.75 -2.55
CA GLY A 168 3.31 -13.71 -2.27
C GLY A 168 3.10 -13.88 -0.77
N ASP A 169 2.23 -14.83 -0.42
CA ASP A 169 1.67 -15.08 0.91
C ASP A 169 2.69 -15.31 2.05
N ASP A 170 3.96 -15.56 1.73
CA ASP A 170 4.95 -16.07 2.68
C ASP A 170 5.92 -15.02 3.27
N ALA A 171 5.87 -13.78 2.80
CA ALA A 171 6.77 -12.74 3.29
C ALA A 171 6.00 -11.67 4.10
N PRO A 172 6.01 -11.76 5.43
CA PRO A 172 5.42 -10.71 6.26
C PRO A 172 6.18 -9.40 6.07
N ILE A 173 5.51 -8.37 5.57
CA ILE A 173 6.05 -7.02 5.56
C ILE A 173 5.87 -6.44 6.96
N TYR A 174 6.97 -6.36 7.70
CA TYR A 174 6.96 -5.77 9.03
C TYR A 174 6.67 -4.27 8.96
N GLY A 175 5.66 -3.84 9.71
CA GLY A 175 5.20 -2.46 9.75
C GLY A 175 4.20 -2.07 8.68
N SER A 176 3.80 -3.00 7.81
CA SER A 176 2.75 -2.77 6.82
C SER A 176 1.38 -2.57 7.48
N PHE A 177 0.51 -1.88 6.75
CA PHE A 177 -0.90 -1.79 7.09
C PHE A 177 -1.58 -3.10 6.69
N THR A 178 -2.20 -3.80 7.64
CA THR A 178 -2.83 -5.11 7.39
C THR A 178 -4.17 -5.22 8.13
N ALA A 179 -5.05 -6.06 7.60
CA ALA A 179 -6.36 -6.35 8.17
C ALA A 179 -7.21 -5.08 8.39
N LEU A 180 -7.22 -4.19 7.40
CA LEU A 180 -7.97 -2.94 7.43
C LEU A 180 -9.39 -3.10 6.88
N LEU A 181 -9.60 -4.08 5.97
CA LEU A 181 -10.93 -4.35 5.44
C LEU A 181 -11.85 -5.00 6.47
N PRO A 182 -13.17 -4.68 6.44
CA PRO A 182 -14.17 -5.42 7.20
C PRO A 182 -14.14 -6.91 6.84
N GLY A 183 -13.96 -7.79 7.83
CA GLY A 183 -13.91 -9.24 7.61
C GLY A 183 -12.55 -9.83 7.24
N ALA A 184 -11.51 -9.03 7.01
CA ALA A 184 -10.15 -9.50 6.74
C ALA A 184 -9.48 -10.22 7.94
N ARG A 185 -10.08 -10.14 9.13
CA ARG A 185 -9.71 -11.00 10.26
C ARG A 185 -10.36 -12.35 10.04
N GLY A 186 -9.68 -13.18 9.26
CA GLY A 186 -10.13 -14.49 8.87
C GLY A 186 -10.45 -15.40 10.06
N ASN A 187 -11.37 -16.29 9.79
CA ASN A 187 -11.70 -17.49 10.53
C ASN A 187 -10.46 -18.29 10.91
#